data_c014100846c6febd6340d228b6514e10
#
_entry.id   c014100846c6febd6340d228b6514e10
#
_cell.length_a   1.000
_cell.length_b   1.000
_cell.length_c   1.000
_cell.angle_alpha   90.00
_cell.angle_beta   90.00
_cell.angle_gamma   90.00
#
_symmetry.space_group_name_H-M   'P 1'
#
loop_
_entity.id
_entity.type
_entity.pdbx_description
1 polymer ?
#
loop_
_entity_poly.entity_id
_entity_poly.type
_entity_poly.pdbx_seq_one_letter_code
_entity_poly.pdbx_strand_id
1 'polypeptide(L)'
;MNVVPLFGGKMGEAKFRYKCSSCDQVHEGLPDITFEMPDACHDIGSKKRAEQMLLTSDFCILEGRHYFVRCVMEAPVHGFSQRFGWGVWCKLEWKTYKLFWDRFEETDNNNMKPLNGILANNLLHYPDTLGRACTIQLQNDRMRPLAFLDNPDHPLAVHQREGMTLDEAIAQAREIGALLVTA
;
A
#
# COMPACT_ATOMS: atom_id res chain seq x y z
N MET A 1 -48.99 -5.26 -17.56
CA MET A 1 -48.41 -3.88 -17.57
C MET A 1 -47.07 -3.96 -16.88
N ASN A 2 -46.00 -3.96 -17.70
CA ASN A 2 -44.63 -4.00 -17.19
C ASN A 2 -44.21 -2.55 -16.93
N VAL A 3 -43.92 -2.24 -15.68
CA VAL A 3 -43.31 -0.96 -15.31
C VAL A 3 -41.76 -1.15 -15.37
N VAL A 4 -41.16 -0.56 -16.39
CA VAL A 4 -39.68 -0.41 -16.50
C VAL A 4 -39.30 0.79 -15.65
N PRO A 5 -38.40 0.68 -14.68
CA PRO A 5 -37.87 1.87 -14.02
C PRO A 5 -36.85 2.54 -14.91
N LEU A 6 -37.17 3.69 -15.45
CA LEU A 6 -36.26 4.66 -16.05
C LEU A 6 -35.53 5.41 -14.92
N PHE A 7 -34.36 4.93 -14.53
CA PHE A 7 -33.37 5.74 -13.81
C PHE A 7 -31.97 5.46 -14.38
N GLY A 8 -31.71 6.05 -15.54
CA GLY A 8 -30.36 6.27 -16.05
C GLY A 8 -29.79 7.60 -15.54
N GLY A 9 -29.73 7.79 -14.23
CA GLY A 9 -28.91 8.83 -13.63
C GLY A 9 -27.48 8.30 -13.55
N LYS A 10 -26.49 8.95 -14.21
CA LYS A 10 -25.08 8.81 -13.80
C LYS A 10 -25.04 9.17 -12.32
N MET A 11 -24.87 8.18 -11.45
CA MET A 11 -24.54 8.42 -10.04
C MET A 11 -23.26 9.25 -10.05
N GLY A 12 -23.34 10.50 -9.60
CA GLY A 12 -22.18 11.34 -9.40
C GLY A 12 -21.23 10.58 -8.48
N GLU A 13 -19.97 10.50 -8.87
CA GLU A 13 -18.93 9.88 -8.06
C GLU A 13 -18.96 10.49 -6.66
N ALA A 14 -19.07 9.65 -5.64
CA ALA A 14 -19.07 10.12 -4.27
C ALA A 14 -17.72 10.80 -3.99
N LYS A 15 -17.75 12.07 -3.57
CA LYS A 15 -16.58 12.87 -3.26
C LYS A 15 -16.36 12.87 -1.75
N PHE A 16 -15.30 12.21 -1.32
CA PHE A 16 -14.87 12.26 0.06
C PHE A 16 -13.86 13.41 0.23
N ARG A 17 -13.97 14.18 1.31
CA ARG A 17 -13.05 15.27 1.64
C ARG A 17 -12.59 15.12 3.09
N TYR A 18 -11.32 15.34 3.34
CA TYR A 18 -10.74 15.25 4.66
C TYR A 18 -9.68 16.30 4.90
N LYS A 19 -9.48 16.68 6.16
CA LYS A 19 -8.37 17.50 6.60
C LYS A 19 -7.17 16.58 6.91
N CYS A 20 -6.05 16.82 6.24
CA CYS A 20 -4.84 16.04 6.44
C CYS A 20 -4.13 16.45 7.73
N SER A 21 -3.74 15.50 8.57
CA SER A 21 -2.99 15.76 9.80
C SER A 21 -1.55 16.20 9.56
N SER A 22 -0.98 15.84 8.39
CA SER A 22 0.42 16.13 8.07
C SER A 22 0.65 17.50 7.47
N CYS A 23 -0.29 18.02 6.66
CA CYS A 23 -0.14 19.31 5.98
C CYS A 23 -1.21 20.34 6.34
N ASP A 24 -2.16 19.98 7.20
CA ASP A 24 -3.30 20.81 7.66
C ASP A 24 -4.24 21.31 6.55
N GLN A 25 -4.11 20.78 5.33
CA GLN A 25 -4.92 21.13 4.16
C GLN A 25 -6.09 20.16 3.99
N VAL A 26 -7.13 20.63 3.28
CA VAL A 26 -8.25 19.79 2.89
C VAL A 26 -7.93 19.14 1.56
N HIS A 27 -7.97 17.80 1.53
CA HIS A 27 -7.83 16.98 0.33
C HIS A 27 -9.17 16.41 -0.10
N GLU A 28 -9.29 16.14 -1.40
CA GLU A 28 -10.41 15.43 -2.00
C GLU A 28 -9.93 14.04 -2.44
N GLY A 29 -10.70 13.00 -2.14
CA GLY A 29 -10.36 11.60 -2.39
C GLY A 29 -10.08 10.82 -1.12
N LEU A 30 -9.68 9.55 -1.27
CA LEU A 30 -9.33 8.69 -0.14
C LEU A 30 -7.87 8.92 0.27
N PRO A 31 -7.56 8.92 1.56
CA PRO A 31 -6.18 9.02 2.02
C PRO A 31 -5.45 7.69 1.81
N ASP A 32 -4.16 7.76 1.49
CA ASP A 32 -3.27 6.61 1.52
C ASP A 32 -2.55 6.52 2.87
N ILE A 33 -2.39 5.31 3.37
CA ILE A 33 -1.56 5.02 4.54
C ILE A 33 -0.14 4.71 4.06
N THR A 34 0.87 5.39 4.63
CA THR A 34 2.24 5.22 4.18
C THR A 34 3.17 4.93 5.34
N PHE A 35 3.94 3.85 5.24
CA PHE A 35 4.99 3.50 6.19
C PHE A 35 6.32 4.11 5.75
N GLU A 36 6.97 4.87 6.62
CA GLU A 36 8.24 5.55 6.29
C GLU A 36 9.38 4.57 6.04
N MET A 37 9.39 3.45 6.79
CA MET A 37 10.43 2.41 6.72
C MET A 37 9.87 1.04 7.11
N PRO A 38 10.62 -0.06 6.85
CA PRO A 38 10.29 -1.38 7.40
C PRO A 38 10.25 -1.37 8.92
N ASP A 39 9.35 -2.15 9.55
CA ASP A 39 9.21 -2.20 11.01
C ASP A 39 10.51 -2.60 11.71
N ALA A 40 11.28 -3.51 11.12
CA ALA A 40 12.60 -3.90 11.64
C ALA A 40 13.60 -2.74 11.80
N CYS A 41 13.33 -1.58 11.19
CA CYS A 41 14.18 -0.40 11.28
C CYS A 41 13.80 0.54 12.45
N HIS A 42 12.62 0.39 13.05
CA HIS A 42 12.16 1.28 14.13
C HIS A 42 12.94 1.08 15.44
N ASP A 43 13.28 -0.15 15.79
CA ASP A 43 13.97 -0.48 17.04
C ASP A 43 15.47 -0.18 17.02
N ILE A 44 15.99 0.28 15.90
CA ILE A 44 17.39 0.60 15.73
C ILE A 44 17.64 2.06 16.14
N GLY A 45 18.46 2.29 17.16
CA GLY A 45 18.83 3.63 17.61
C GLY A 45 19.40 4.49 16.47
N SER A 46 19.15 5.80 16.53
CA SER A 46 19.44 6.76 15.45
C SER A 46 20.90 6.70 14.94
N LYS A 47 21.88 6.54 15.83
CA LYS A 47 23.31 6.41 15.47
C LYS A 47 23.55 5.15 14.63
N LYS A 48 23.08 4.00 15.12
CA LYS A 48 23.26 2.71 14.42
C LYS A 48 22.50 2.71 13.09
N ARG A 49 21.33 3.36 13.04
CA ARG A 49 20.56 3.53 11.80
C ARG A 49 21.36 4.29 10.75
N ALA A 50 21.97 5.41 11.12
CA ALA A 50 22.79 6.19 10.19
C ALA A 50 24.02 5.41 9.65
N GLU A 51 24.56 4.47 10.44
CA GLU A 51 25.73 3.68 10.07
C GLU A 51 25.38 2.41 9.24
N GLN A 52 24.18 1.83 9.46
CA GLN A 52 23.87 0.48 8.97
C GLN A 52 22.63 0.43 8.07
N MET A 53 21.97 1.56 7.82
CA MET A 53 20.78 1.61 6.98
C MET A 53 20.99 2.57 5.81
N LEU A 54 20.75 2.08 4.60
CA LEU A 54 20.54 2.92 3.43
C LEU A 54 19.03 2.96 3.20
N LEU A 55 18.42 4.14 3.25
CA LEU A 55 17.00 4.36 3.02
C LEU A 55 16.81 5.45 1.97
N THR A 56 16.06 5.11 0.93
CA THR A 56 15.57 6.04 -0.09
C THR A 56 14.04 6.05 -0.09
N SER A 57 13.43 6.74 -1.04
CA SER A 57 11.97 6.70 -1.23
C SER A 57 11.44 5.30 -1.55
N ASP A 58 12.25 4.44 -2.21
CA ASP A 58 11.79 3.18 -2.81
C ASP A 58 12.63 1.96 -2.43
N PHE A 59 13.78 2.16 -1.81
CA PHE A 59 14.72 1.11 -1.42
C PHE A 59 15.18 1.27 0.03
N CYS A 60 15.30 0.14 0.73
CA CYS A 60 15.95 0.10 2.03
C CYS A 60 16.89 -1.10 2.10
N ILE A 61 18.13 -0.87 2.56
CA ILE A 61 19.08 -1.92 2.89
C ILE A 61 19.46 -1.75 4.34
N LEU A 62 19.28 -2.79 5.14
CA LEU A 62 19.63 -2.82 6.54
C LEU A 62 20.77 -3.81 6.76
N GLU A 63 21.82 -3.36 7.47
CA GLU A 63 23.02 -4.15 7.81
C GLU A 63 23.69 -4.81 6.59
N GLY A 64 23.52 -4.27 5.39
CA GLY A 64 24.08 -4.81 4.14
C GLY A 64 23.53 -6.19 3.73
N ARG A 65 22.51 -6.72 4.43
CA ARG A 65 22.02 -8.09 4.23
C ARG A 65 20.49 -8.24 4.22
N HIS A 66 19.76 -7.22 4.60
CA HIS A 66 18.30 -7.22 4.53
C HIS A 66 17.86 -6.19 3.50
N TYR A 67 17.18 -6.64 2.47
CA TYR A 67 16.82 -5.86 1.30
C TYR A 67 15.32 -5.66 1.25
N PHE A 68 14.89 -4.41 1.16
CA PHE A 68 13.47 -4.06 1.13
C PHE A 68 13.20 -3.12 -0.04
N VAL A 69 12.03 -3.27 -0.63
CA VAL A 69 11.49 -2.39 -1.67
C VAL A 69 10.16 -1.83 -1.24
N ARG A 70 9.89 -0.58 -1.62
CA ARG A 70 8.60 0.03 -1.37
C ARG A 70 7.61 -0.45 -2.40
N CYS A 71 6.47 -0.93 -1.91
CA CYS A 71 5.36 -1.43 -2.70
C CYS A 71 4.08 -0.67 -2.33
N VAL A 72 3.04 -0.85 -3.14
CA VAL A 72 1.69 -0.40 -2.85
C VAL A 72 0.79 -1.62 -2.72
N MET A 73 0.03 -1.72 -1.64
CA MET A 73 -1.13 -2.59 -1.52
C MET A 73 -2.37 -1.74 -1.72
N GLU A 74 -3.37 -2.26 -2.43
CA GLU A 74 -4.58 -1.52 -2.72
C GLU A 74 -5.82 -2.38 -2.53
N ALA A 75 -6.91 -1.75 -2.10
CA ALA A 75 -8.23 -2.35 -2.09
C ALA A 75 -9.25 -1.44 -2.78
N PRO A 76 -10.19 -2.00 -3.59
CA PRO A 76 -11.32 -1.23 -4.09
C PRO A 76 -12.13 -0.69 -2.92
N VAL A 77 -12.72 0.51 -3.06
CA VAL A 77 -13.69 1.04 -2.11
C VAL A 77 -15.04 1.14 -2.77
N HIS A 78 -16.05 0.50 -2.19
CA HIS A 78 -17.36 0.38 -2.79
C HIS A 78 -18.00 1.77 -2.99
N GLY A 79 -18.40 2.06 -4.22
CA GLY A 79 -18.98 3.35 -4.61
C GLY A 79 -17.97 4.45 -4.97
N PHE A 80 -16.67 4.12 -5.02
CA PHE A 80 -15.59 5.04 -5.42
C PHE A 80 -14.78 4.45 -6.58
N SER A 81 -14.31 5.29 -7.48
CA SER A 81 -13.34 4.90 -8.52
C SER A 81 -11.91 4.81 -7.96
N GLN A 82 -11.61 5.62 -6.95
CA GLN A 82 -10.33 5.60 -6.27
C GLN A 82 -10.23 4.37 -5.36
N ARG A 83 -9.06 3.74 -5.36
CA ARG A 83 -8.73 2.65 -4.44
C ARG A 83 -8.13 3.21 -3.15
N PHE A 84 -8.30 2.50 -2.05
CA PHE A 84 -7.60 2.79 -0.80
C PHE A 84 -6.24 2.10 -0.84
N GLY A 85 -5.17 2.85 -0.51
CA GLY A 85 -3.81 2.40 -0.66
C GLY A 85 -3.01 2.31 0.64
N TRP A 86 -2.10 1.32 0.71
CA TRP A 86 -1.07 1.21 1.72
C TRP A 86 0.29 1.21 1.04
N GLY A 87 1.10 2.25 1.27
CA GLY A 87 2.50 2.29 0.87
C GLY A 87 3.35 1.50 1.87
N VAL A 88 3.64 0.26 1.57
CA VAL A 88 4.30 -0.72 2.45
C VAL A 88 5.71 -1.05 1.99
N TRP A 89 6.47 -1.72 2.85
CA TRP A 89 7.78 -2.28 2.51
C TRP A 89 7.68 -3.80 2.44
N CYS A 90 8.31 -4.37 1.40
CA CYS A 90 8.43 -5.80 1.22
C CYS A 90 9.90 -6.21 1.25
N LYS A 91 10.24 -7.19 2.08
CA LYS A 91 11.56 -7.80 2.14
C LYS A 91 11.72 -8.77 0.97
N LEU A 92 12.87 -8.69 0.31
CA LEU A 92 13.25 -9.56 -0.80
C LEU A 92 14.54 -10.31 -0.51
N GLU A 93 14.70 -11.46 -1.13
CA GLU A 93 15.98 -12.13 -1.26
C GLU A 93 16.90 -11.31 -2.19
N TRP A 94 18.22 -11.35 -1.98
CA TRP A 94 19.19 -10.56 -2.74
C TRP A 94 19.01 -10.66 -4.26
N LYS A 95 18.82 -11.88 -4.79
CA LYS A 95 18.63 -12.08 -6.25
C LYS A 95 17.40 -11.35 -6.79
N THR A 96 16.31 -11.41 -6.04
CA THR A 96 15.05 -10.76 -6.39
C THR A 96 15.16 -9.23 -6.25
N TYR A 97 15.81 -8.77 -5.18
CA TYR A 97 16.07 -7.35 -4.97
C TYR A 97 16.94 -6.76 -6.10
N LYS A 98 18.01 -7.47 -6.50
CA LYS A 98 18.86 -7.05 -7.60
C LYS A 98 18.10 -6.99 -8.93
N LEU A 99 17.28 -7.99 -9.22
CA LEU A 99 16.41 -7.98 -10.40
C LEU A 99 15.47 -6.77 -10.40
N PHE A 100 14.86 -6.47 -9.25
CA PHE A 100 13.99 -5.29 -9.10
C PHE A 100 14.79 -3.99 -9.30
N TRP A 101 15.97 -3.89 -8.68
CA TRP A 101 16.87 -2.73 -8.84
C TRP A 101 17.24 -2.48 -10.31
N ASP A 102 17.65 -3.54 -11.02
CA ASP A 102 18.06 -3.45 -12.43
C ASP A 102 16.89 -3.04 -13.35
N ARG A 103 15.65 -3.29 -12.93
CA ARG A 103 14.42 -2.99 -13.68
C ARG A 103 13.68 -1.74 -13.23
N PHE A 104 14.15 -1.09 -12.17
CA PHE A 104 13.43 0.03 -11.54
C PHE A 104 13.21 1.21 -12.48
N GLU A 105 14.15 1.48 -13.37
CA GLU A 105 14.08 2.56 -14.35
C GLU A 105 13.37 2.16 -15.68
N GLU A 106 13.03 0.89 -15.84
CA GLU A 106 12.35 0.41 -17.03
C GLU A 106 10.90 0.87 -17.06
N THR A 107 10.44 1.28 -18.25
CA THR A 107 9.06 1.72 -18.47
C THR A 107 8.12 0.61 -18.88
N ASP A 108 8.64 -0.54 -19.33
CA ASP A 108 7.88 -1.73 -19.72
C ASP A 108 8.28 -2.96 -18.91
N ASN A 109 7.39 -3.41 -18.05
CA ASN A 109 7.52 -4.61 -17.24
C ASN A 109 6.42 -5.65 -17.53
N ASN A 110 5.70 -5.54 -18.67
CA ASN A 110 4.57 -6.41 -19.01
C ASN A 110 4.94 -7.91 -19.06
N ASN A 111 6.18 -8.25 -19.42
CA ASN A 111 6.64 -9.62 -19.50
C ASN A 111 7.32 -10.12 -18.20
N MET A 112 7.35 -9.30 -17.16
CA MET A 112 7.94 -9.70 -15.89
C MET A 112 7.00 -10.63 -15.13
N LYS A 113 7.55 -11.76 -14.69
CA LYS A 113 6.83 -12.63 -13.76
C LYS A 113 6.73 -11.95 -12.40
N PRO A 114 5.63 -12.18 -11.67
CA PRO A 114 5.54 -11.72 -10.29
C PRO A 114 6.70 -12.22 -9.43
N LEU A 115 7.15 -11.38 -8.50
CA LEU A 115 8.23 -11.68 -7.59
C LEU A 115 7.67 -12.11 -6.24
N ASN A 116 8.39 -12.98 -5.53
CA ASN A 116 8.03 -13.35 -4.16
C ASN A 116 8.68 -12.38 -3.16
N GLY A 117 7.91 -11.94 -2.19
CA GLY A 117 8.35 -11.07 -1.10
C GLY A 117 7.73 -11.45 0.24
N ILE A 118 8.15 -10.74 1.27
CA ILE A 118 7.62 -10.86 2.62
C ILE A 118 7.24 -9.46 3.10
N LEU A 119 6.01 -9.27 3.55
CA LEU A 119 5.53 -8.00 4.06
C LEU A 119 6.32 -7.59 5.31
N ALA A 120 6.88 -6.40 5.30
CA ALA A 120 7.79 -5.90 6.32
C ALA A 120 7.20 -4.80 7.21
N ASN A 121 5.88 -4.59 7.12
CA ASN A 121 5.12 -3.71 8.00
C ASN A 121 3.92 -4.42 8.60
N ASN A 122 3.61 -4.07 9.84
CA ASN A 122 2.38 -4.48 10.49
C ASN A 122 1.28 -3.46 10.22
N LEU A 123 0.23 -3.87 9.51
CA LEU A 123 -0.94 -3.04 9.23
C LEU A 123 -1.93 -3.20 10.40
N LEU A 124 -2.05 -2.19 11.26
CA LEU A 124 -2.75 -2.25 12.55
C LEU A 124 -4.19 -2.80 12.47
N HIS A 125 -4.91 -2.52 11.38
CA HIS A 125 -6.29 -2.98 11.18
C HIS A 125 -6.42 -4.46 10.82
N TYR A 126 -5.30 -5.14 10.56
CA TYR A 126 -5.29 -6.53 10.14
C TYR A 126 -4.45 -7.38 11.09
N PRO A 127 -4.89 -8.60 11.41
CA PRO A 127 -4.09 -9.49 12.26
C PRO A 127 -2.81 -9.91 11.54
N ASP A 128 -1.69 -9.96 12.26
CA ASP A 128 -0.45 -10.65 11.87
C ASP A 128 0.01 -10.42 10.41
N THR A 129 0.03 -9.19 9.92
CA THR A 129 0.49 -8.90 8.54
C THR A 129 2.00 -8.95 8.41
N LEU A 130 2.75 -8.58 9.45
CA LEU A 130 4.21 -8.61 9.44
C LEU A 130 4.75 -10.04 9.21
N GLY A 131 5.67 -10.18 8.26
CA GLY A 131 6.30 -11.47 7.95
C GLY A 131 5.47 -12.38 7.04
N ARG A 132 4.30 -11.95 6.58
CA ARG A 132 3.48 -12.72 5.64
C ARG A 132 4.08 -12.71 4.24
N ALA A 133 3.97 -13.85 3.56
CA ALA A 133 4.33 -13.96 2.15
C ALA A 133 3.41 -13.11 1.28
N CYS A 134 4.00 -12.46 0.28
CA CYS A 134 3.28 -11.66 -0.70
C CYS A 134 3.88 -11.82 -2.09
N THR A 135 3.02 -11.69 -3.08
CA THR A 135 3.37 -11.63 -4.50
C THR A 135 3.49 -10.17 -4.92
N ILE A 136 4.61 -9.81 -5.56
CA ILE A 136 4.93 -8.45 -6.00
C ILE A 136 4.88 -8.39 -7.51
N GLN A 137 4.00 -7.53 -8.04
CA GLN A 137 3.83 -7.29 -9.47
C GLN A 137 4.47 -5.95 -9.84
N LEU A 138 5.52 -5.99 -10.69
CA LEU A 138 6.09 -4.77 -11.24
C LEU A 138 5.06 -4.07 -12.12
N GLN A 139 5.07 -2.74 -12.07
CA GLN A 139 4.25 -1.90 -12.92
C GLN A 139 5.07 -1.23 -14.01
N ASN A 140 4.40 -0.72 -15.02
CA ASN A 140 5.01 0.10 -16.08
C ASN A 140 5.22 1.55 -15.59
N ASP A 141 5.89 2.35 -16.42
CA ASP A 141 6.03 3.79 -16.24
C ASP A 141 6.63 4.20 -14.88
N ARG A 142 7.54 3.38 -14.36
CA ARG A 142 8.23 3.61 -13.07
C ARG A 142 7.30 3.74 -11.87
N MET A 143 6.11 3.18 -11.98
CA MET A 143 5.18 3.12 -10.85
C MET A 143 5.67 2.10 -9.82
N ARG A 144 5.42 2.38 -8.55
CA ARG A 144 5.72 1.44 -7.46
C ARG A 144 5.01 0.12 -7.70
N PRO A 145 5.66 -1.02 -7.46
CA PRO A 145 5.07 -2.33 -7.67
C PRO A 145 3.85 -2.54 -6.76
N LEU A 146 2.89 -3.29 -7.25
CA LEU A 146 1.77 -3.75 -6.45
C LEU A 146 2.18 -4.98 -5.64
N ALA A 147 1.75 -5.03 -4.37
CA ALA A 147 1.93 -6.20 -3.53
C ALA A 147 0.58 -6.81 -3.14
N PHE A 148 0.47 -8.12 -3.24
CA PHE A 148 -0.73 -8.88 -2.91
C PHE A 148 -0.38 -9.93 -1.86
N LEU A 149 -1.16 -10.02 -0.80
CA LEU A 149 -0.96 -11.02 0.25
C LEU A 149 -1.31 -12.41 -0.29
N ASP A 150 -0.41 -13.39 -0.09
CA ASP A 150 -0.58 -14.72 -0.70
C ASP A 150 -1.67 -15.57 -0.02
N ASN A 151 -1.91 -15.36 1.30
CA ASN A 151 -2.97 -16.09 2.01
C ASN A 151 -4.36 -15.52 1.62
N PRO A 152 -5.17 -16.25 0.83
CA PRO A 152 -6.43 -15.73 0.30
C PRO A 152 -7.51 -15.53 1.38
N ASP A 153 -7.40 -16.22 2.53
CA ASP A 153 -8.37 -16.14 3.63
C ASP A 153 -8.03 -15.03 4.64
N HIS A 154 -6.89 -14.38 4.47
CA HIS A 154 -6.52 -13.28 5.35
C HIS A 154 -7.39 -12.04 5.04
N PRO A 155 -7.93 -11.30 6.05
CA PRO A 155 -8.82 -10.17 5.83
C PRO A 155 -8.27 -9.11 4.86
N LEU A 156 -6.96 -8.83 4.90
CA LEU A 156 -6.31 -7.91 3.94
C LEU A 156 -6.40 -8.45 2.51
N ALA A 157 -6.13 -9.73 2.27
CA ALA A 157 -6.25 -10.33 0.93
C ALA A 157 -7.69 -10.35 0.43
N VAL A 158 -8.66 -10.56 1.32
CA VAL A 158 -10.09 -10.43 1.01
C VAL A 158 -10.40 -9.00 0.57
N HIS A 159 -9.96 -7.99 1.32
CA HIS A 159 -10.17 -6.59 0.94
C HIS A 159 -9.46 -6.22 -0.37
N GLN A 160 -8.25 -6.72 -0.61
CA GLN A 160 -7.55 -6.50 -1.89
C GLN A 160 -8.35 -7.04 -3.09
N ARG A 161 -9.04 -8.16 -2.92
CA ARG A 161 -9.80 -8.86 -3.98
C ARG A 161 -11.23 -8.34 -4.11
N GLU A 162 -11.93 -8.21 -2.99
CA GLU A 162 -13.39 -7.95 -2.95
C GLU A 162 -13.72 -6.49 -2.67
N GLY A 163 -12.76 -5.74 -2.14
CA GLY A 163 -12.96 -4.35 -1.72
C GLY A 163 -13.42 -4.21 -0.27
N MET A 164 -13.58 -2.97 0.14
CA MET A 164 -14.04 -2.57 1.46
C MET A 164 -15.08 -1.45 1.36
N THR A 165 -15.78 -1.18 2.44
CA THR A 165 -16.67 -0.03 2.57
C THR A 165 -15.87 1.26 2.80
N LEU A 166 -16.49 2.41 2.53
CA LEU A 166 -15.90 3.71 2.86
C LEU A 166 -15.63 3.85 4.37
N ASP A 167 -16.54 3.36 5.21
CA ASP A 167 -16.40 3.46 6.66
C ASP A 167 -15.18 2.68 7.17
N GLU A 168 -14.90 1.50 6.61
CA GLU A 168 -13.70 0.71 6.91
C GLU A 168 -12.42 1.43 6.48
N ALA A 169 -12.40 2.03 5.29
CA ALA A 169 -11.27 2.81 4.80
C ALA A 169 -10.99 4.04 5.70
N ILE A 170 -12.05 4.77 6.07
CA ILE A 170 -11.95 5.92 6.98
C ILE A 170 -11.48 5.50 8.37
N ALA A 171 -12.00 4.38 8.91
CA ALA A 171 -11.59 3.88 10.22
C ALA A 171 -10.08 3.60 10.26
N GLN A 172 -9.55 2.95 9.23
CA GLN A 172 -8.11 2.68 9.13
C GLN A 172 -7.26 3.96 9.08
N ALA A 173 -7.68 4.94 8.27
CA ALA A 173 -6.97 6.20 8.16
C ALA A 173 -7.01 7.04 9.46
N ARG A 174 -8.08 6.94 10.23
CA ARG A 174 -8.21 7.61 11.56
C ARG A 174 -7.30 7.01 12.61
N GLU A 175 -7.19 5.69 12.67
CA GLU A 175 -6.42 4.99 13.69
C GLU A 175 -4.94 5.37 13.65
N ILE A 176 -4.39 5.61 12.48
CA ILE A 176 -3.00 6.08 12.32
C ILE A 176 -2.87 7.61 12.38
N GLY A 177 -3.95 8.34 12.68
CA GLY A 177 -3.94 9.79 12.76
C GLY A 177 -3.82 10.51 11.42
N ALA A 178 -4.03 9.83 10.29
CA ALA A 178 -3.94 10.44 8.95
C ALA A 178 -5.09 11.42 8.66
N LEU A 179 -6.20 11.29 9.39
CA LEU A 179 -7.40 12.12 9.24
C LEU A 179 -7.70 12.94 10.50
N LEU A 180 -7.81 14.24 10.34
CA LEU A 180 -8.58 15.09 11.26
C LEU A 180 -9.98 15.21 10.66
N VAL A 181 -10.97 14.58 11.31
CA VAL A 181 -12.34 14.61 10.80
C VAL A 181 -12.90 16.01 10.93
N THR A 182 -13.26 16.62 9.83
CA THR A 182 -14.23 17.71 9.83
C THR A 182 -15.60 17.08 9.60
N ALA A 183 -16.46 17.20 10.60
CA ALA A 183 -17.88 16.92 10.45
C ALA A 183 -18.49 17.82 9.37
#